data_27bb9bc066f27af934318a058deeb165
#
_entry.id   27bb9bc066f27af934318a058deeb165
#
_cell.length_a   1.000
_cell.length_b   1.000
_cell.length_c   1.000
_cell.angle_alpha   90.00
_cell.angle_beta   90.00
_cell.angle_gamma   90.00
#
_symmetry.space_group_name_H-M   'P 1'
#
loop_
_entity.id
_entity.type
_entity.pdbx_description
1 polymer ?
#
loop_
_entity_poly.entity_id
_entity_poly.type
_entity_poly.pdbx_seq_one_letter_code
_entity_poly.pdbx_strand_id
1 'polypeptide(L)'
;MDQLSGSTQLNSLLTQINSEGEFPISVLTDFQGLAIAWAASTGMDPERQSAVVAFIQKTAVQVSKQLGMAETDEISYYDINGQHLVCRPFQVDQFGLILAVMVPHRDHSYRRATNHAVREIRRIWKTFWE
;
A
#
# COMPACT_ATOMS: atom_id res chain seq x y z
N MET A 1 -13.63 -26.45 10.09
CA MET A 1 -13.88 -25.01 10.20
C MET A 1 -13.12 -24.26 9.14
N ASP A 2 -13.81 -23.44 8.44
CA ASP A 2 -13.16 -22.66 7.40
C ASP A 2 -12.50 -21.46 8.00
N GLN A 3 -11.20 -21.40 7.79
CA GLN A 3 -10.46 -20.20 8.11
C GLN A 3 -10.19 -19.48 6.82
N LEU A 4 -10.46 -18.21 6.83
CA LEU A 4 -10.07 -17.37 5.70
C LEU A 4 -8.56 -17.40 5.58
N SER A 5 -8.07 -17.57 4.36
CA SER A 5 -6.64 -17.50 4.11
C SER A 5 -6.12 -16.08 4.43
N GLY A 6 -4.83 -15.97 4.61
CA GLY A 6 -4.21 -14.67 4.81
C GLY A 6 -4.49 -13.72 3.65
N SER A 7 -4.39 -14.22 2.42
CA SER A 7 -4.69 -13.41 1.24
C SER A 7 -6.13 -12.92 1.22
N THR A 8 -7.07 -13.80 1.58
CA THR A 8 -8.49 -13.43 1.64
C THR A 8 -8.73 -12.35 2.68
N GLN A 9 -8.11 -12.48 3.85
CA GLN A 9 -8.25 -11.46 4.91
C GLN A 9 -7.63 -10.14 4.50
N LEU A 10 -6.49 -10.16 3.84
CA LEU A 10 -5.86 -8.93 3.33
C LEU A 10 -6.72 -8.26 2.26
N ASN A 11 -7.28 -9.03 1.33
CA ASN A 11 -8.18 -8.47 0.32
C ASN A 11 -9.40 -7.83 0.95
N SER A 12 -9.98 -8.48 1.97
CA SER A 12 -11.13 -7.94 2.69
C SER A 12 -10.78 -6.65 3.43
N LEU A 13 -9.62 -6.61 4.05
CA LEU A 13 -9.13 -5.39 4.71
C LEU A 13 -8.99 -4.25 3.72
N LEU A 14 -8.39 -4.51 2.55
CA LEU A 14 -8.21 -3.47 1.54
C LEU A 14 -9.54 -2.97 1.00
N THR A 15 -10.50 -3.88 0.82
CA THR A 15 -11.87 -3.49 0.43
C THR A 15 -12.46 -2.55 1.49
N GLN A 16 -12.26 -2.87 2.76
CA GLN A 16 -12.76 -2.05 3.85
C GLN A 16 -12.11 -0.67 3.88
N ILE A 17 -10.78 -0.59 3.73
CA ILE A 17 -10.11 0.71 3.74
C ILE A 17 -10.45 1.55 2.52
N ASN A 18 -10.70 0.92 1.37
CA ASN A 18 -11.17 1.64 0.20
C ASN A 18 -12.51 2.32 0.47
N SER A 19 -13.40 1.62 1.18
CA SER A 19 -14.69 2.19 1.57
C SER A 19 -14.53 3.32 2.59
N GLU A 20 -13.73 3.09 3.63
CA GLU A 20 -13.51 4.09 4.68
C GLU A 20 -12.79 5.33 4.15
N GLY A 21 -11.78 5.13 3.33
CA GLY A 21 -10.96 6.22 2.80
C GLY A 21 -11.43 6.78 1.48
N GLU A 22 -12.44 6.16 0.87
CA GLU A 22 -12.93 6.53 -0.46
C GLU A 22 -11.81 6.46 -1.50
N PHE A 23 -11.04 5.37 -1.45
CA PHE A 23 -9.98 5.12 -2.43
C PHE A 23 -10.52 4.25 -3.56
N PRO A 24 -10.26 4.59 -4.84
CA PRO A 24 -10.67 3.72 -5.94
C PRO A 24 -9.85 2.45 -6.06
N ILE A 25 -8.65 2.42 -5.50
CA ILE A 25 -7.77 1.25 -5.54
C ILE A 25 -6.77 1.30 -4.40
N SER A 26 -6.54 0.14 -3.80
CA SER A 26 -5.43 -0.08 -2.88
C SER A 26 -4.75 -1.40 -3.24
N VAL A 27 -3.42 -1.43 -3.10
CA VAL A 27 -2.64 -2.64 -3.31
C VAL A 27 -1.66 -2.81 -2.17
N LEU A 28 -1.39 -4.06 -1.83
CA LEU A 28 -0.29 -4.44 -0.96
C LEU A 28 0.68 -5.24 -1.81
N THR A 29 1.91 -4.77 -1.90
CA THR A 29 2.91 -5.41 -2.74
C THR A 29 4.21 -5.61 -1.95
N ASP A 30 5.07 -6.52 -2.40
CA ASP A 30 6.42 -6.58 -1.88
C ASP A 30 7.30 -5.53 -2.58
N PHE A 31 8.58 -5.47 -2.22
CA PHE A 31 9.48 -4.48 -2.79
C PHE A 31 9.86 -4.77 -4.24
N GLN A 32 9.54 -5.96 -4.76
CA GLN A 32 9.79 -6.34 -6.14
C GLN A 32 8.58 -6.08 -7.05
N GLY A 33 7.45 -5.69 -6.50
CA GLY A 33 6.27 -5.39 -7.29
C GLY A 33 5.28 -6.54 -7.42
N LEU A 34 5.47 -7.62 -6.66
CA LEU A 34 4.50 -8.71 -6.64
C LEU A 34 3.29 -8.30 -5.80
N ALA A 35 2.13 -8.24 -6.43
CA ALA A 35 0.89 -7.92 -5.73
C ALA A 35 0.49 -9.07 -4.82
N ILE A 36 0.38 -8.80 -3.53
CA ILE A 36 0.02 -9.78 -2.51
C ILE A 36 -1.48 -9.75 -2.26
N ALA A 37 -2.06 -8.55 -2.24
CA ALA A 37 -3.48 -8.34 -2.04
C ALA A 37 -3.88 -7.03 -2.69
N TRP A 38 -5.16 -6.92 -3.05
CA TRP A 38 -5.64 -5.68 -3.66
C TRP A 38 -7.16 -5.59 -3.52
N ALA A 39 -7.65 -4.35 -3.66
CA ALA A 39 -9.05 -4.05 -3.85
C ALA A 39 -9.13 -2.89 -4.83
N ALA A 40 -9.95 -3.02 -5.86
CA ALA A 40 -9.96 -2.03 -6.94
C ALA A 40 -11.35 -1.88 -7.53
N SER A 41 -11.69 -0.65 -7.88
CA SER A 41 -12.89 -0.35 -8.65
C SER A 41 -12.72 -0.84 -10.08
N THR A 42 -13.83 -1.04 -10.77
CA THR A 42 -13.84 -1.47 -12.17
C THR A 42 -12.99 -0.52 -13.02
N GLY A 43 -12.15 -1.11 -13.86
CA GLY A 43 -11.28 -0.36 -14.76
C GLY A 43 -9.93 0.01 -14.20
N MET A 44 -9.68 -0.25 -12.92
CA MET A 44 -8.37 -0.05 -12.31
C MET A 44 -7.52 -1.31 -12.46
N ASP A 45 -6.20 -1.15 -12.46
CA ASP A 45 -5.26 -2.25 -12.71
C ASP A 45 -4.29 -2.42 -11.53
N PRO A 46 -4.58 -3.35 -10.60
CA PRO A 46 -3.72 -3.56 -9.44
C PRO A 46 -2.31 -4.02 -9.79
N GLU A 47 -2.15 -4.85 -10.82
CA GLU A 47 -0.83 -5.35 -11.20
C GLU A 47 0.05 -4.21 -11.71
N ARG A 48 -0.53 -3.33 -12.53
CA ARG A 48 0.19 -2.16 -13.03
C ARG A 48 0.58 -1.25 -11.88
N GLN A 49 -0.34 -0.98 -10.96
CA GLN A 49 -0.04 -0.13 -9.81
C GLN A 49 1.08 -0.73 -8.96
N SER A 50 1.06 -2.04 -8.74
CA SER A 50 2.09 -2.72 -7.97
C SER A 50 3.47 -2.57 -8.61
N ALA A 51 3.56 -2.70 -9.92
CA ALA A 51 4.83 -2.54 -10.65
C ALA A 51 5.36 -1.12 -10.54
N VAL A 52 4.49 -0.13 -10.68
CA VAL A 52 4.87 1.29 -10.56
C VAL A 52 5.34 1.59 -9.14
N VAL A 53 4.64 1.07 -8.15
CA VAL A 53 4.97 1.27 -6.73
C VAL A 53 6.35 0.71 -6.41
N ALA A 54 6.70 -0.47 -6.92
CA ALA A 54 8.02 -1.06 -6.72
C ALA A 54 9.12 -0.19 -7.33
N PHE A 55 8.88 0.38 -8.51
CA PHE A 55 9.83 1.30 -9.14
C PHE A 55 10.04 2.55 -8.28
N ILE A 56 8.95 3.11 -7.75
CA ILE A 56 9.00 4.27 -6.85
C ILE A 56 9.81 3.94 -5.60
N GLN A 57 9.59 2.75 -5.02
CA GLN A 57 10.31 2.31 -3.81
C GLN A 57 11.81 2.22 -4.06
N LYS A 58 12.23 1.66 -5.19
CA LYS A 58 13.65 1.58 -5.54
C LYS A 58 14.26 2.96 -5.64
N THR A 59 13.55 3.90 -6.24
CA THR A 59 14.00 5.28 -6.37
C THR A 59 14.12 5.94 -4.99
N ALA A 60 13.13 5.72 -4.12
CA ALA A 60 13.14 6.28 -2.77
C ALA A 60 14.33 5.79 -1.95
N VAL A 61 14.69 4.51 -2.08
CA VAL A 61 15.87 3.96 -1.41
C VAL A 61 17.12 4.69 -1.86
N GLN A 62 17.26 4.94 -3.16
CA GLN A 62 18.41 5.68 -3.70
C GLN A 62 18.45 7.11 -3.21
N VAL A 63 17.31 7.79 -3.17
CA VAL A 63 17.21 9.16 -2.65
C VAL A 63 17.68 9.20 -1.19
N SER A 64 17.19 8.27 -0.37
CA SER A 64 17.58 8.22 1.05
C SER A 64 19.08 8.01 1.21
N LYS A 65 19.65 7.11 0.43
CA LYS A 65 21.10 6.85 0.47
C LYS A 65 21.91 8.08 0.05
N GLN A 66 21.52 8.73 -1.02
CA GLN A 66 22.23 9.89 -1.56
C GLN A 66 22.18 11.08 -0.61
N LEU A 67 21.08 11.25 0.11
CA LEU A 67 20.87 12.42 0.96
C LEU A 67 21.09 12.13 2.44
N GLY A 68 21.48 10.90 2.81
CA GLY A 68 21.71 10.56 4.21
C GLY A 68 20.44 10.58 5.05
N MET A 69 19.31 10.27 4.44
CA MET A 69 18.03 10.24 5.13
C MET A 69 17.77 8.87 5.75
N ALA A 70 16.93 8.84 6.76
CA ALA A 70 16.45 7.61 7.37
C ALA A 70 15.48 6.89 6.41
N GLU A 71 14.90 5.79 6.87
CA GLU A 71 13.94 5.01 6.09
C GLU A 71 12.74 5.85 5.67
N THR A 72 12.18 5.52 4.51
CA THR A 72 11.04 6.24 3.97
C THR A 72 9.77 5.93 4.76
N ASP A 73 9.10 6.96 5.23
CA ASP A 73 7.78 6.83 5.86
C ASP A 73 6.67 6.80 4.81
N GLU A 74 6.75 7.72 3.85
CA GLU A 74 5.70 7.88 2.87
C GLU A 74 6.25 8.53 1.61
N ILE A 75 5.70 8.10 0.46
CA ILE A 75 5.95 8.76 -0.81
C ILE A 75 4.59 9.14 -1.39
N SER A 76 4.44 10.40 -1.77
CA SER A 76 3.22 10.89 -2.41
C SER A 76 3.55 11.49 -3.76
N TYR A 77 2.87 11.00 -4.79
CA TYR A 77 3.04 11.50 -6.14
C TYR A 77 1.75 12.16 -6.60
N TYR A 78 1.77 13.48 -6.81
CA TYR A 78 0.59 14.26 -7.16
C TYR A 78 0.58 14.59 -8.64
N ASP A 79 -0.58 14.46 -9.28
CA ASP A 79 -0.75 15.05 -10.59
C ASP A 79 -1.24 16.51 -10.46
N ILE A 80 -1.34 17.20 -11.59
CA ILE A 80 -1.71 18.63 -11.58
C ILE A 80 -3.13 18.86 -11.08
N ASN A 81 -3.99 17.84 -11.15
CA ASN A 81 -5.39 17.93 -10.70
C ASN A 81 -5.56 17.55 -9.22
N GLY A 82 -4.48 17.16 -8.55
CA GLY A 82 -4.54 16.82 -7.13
C GLY A 82 -4.77 15.35 -6.84
N GLN A 83 -5.04 14.53 -7.87
CA GLN A 83 -5.06 13.09 -7.66
C GLN A 83 -3.65 12.65 -7.30
N HIS A 84 -3.50 11.77 -6.31
CA HIS A 84 -2.16 11.36 -5.93
C HIS A 84 -2.10 9.91 -5.47
N LEU A 85 -0.95 9.32 -5.74
CA LEU A 85 -0.61 7.97 -5.31
C LEU A 85 0.16 8.09 -3.99
N VAL A 86 -0.31 7.42 -2.95
CA VAL A 86 0.34 7.41 -1.65
C VAL A 86 0.92 6.03 -1.42
N CYS A 87 2.24 5.95 -1.24
CA CYS A 87 2.96 4.71 -0.99
C CYS A 87 3.49 4.71 0.44
N ARG A 88 3.13 3.69 1.21
CA ARG A 88 3.55 3.52 2.60
C ARG A 88 4.39 2.25 2.71
N PRO A 89 5.73 2.34 2.58
CA PRO A 89 6.58 1.17 2.79
C PRO A 89 6.73 0.87 4.27
N PHE A 90 6.81 -0.42 4.59
CA PHE A 90 7.02 -0.86 5.98
C PHE A 90 7.56 -2.29 5.96
N GLN A 91 8.04 -2.72 7.12
CA GLN A 91 8.54 -4.09 7.26
C GLN A 91 7.75 -4.82 8.31
N VAL A 92 7.51 -6.11 8.06
CA VAL A 92 6.98 -7.03 9.03
C VAL A 92 8.03 -8.13 9.17
N ASP A 93 8.78 -8.10 10.27
CA ASP A 93 9.96 -8.94 10.48
C ASP A 93 10.97 -8.69 9.34
N GLN A 94 11.22 -9.68 8.49
CA GLN A 94 12.18 -9.56 7.40
C GLN A 94 11.53 -9.19 6.07
N PHE A 95 10.19 -9.08 6.04
CA PHE A 95 9.47 -8.85 4.79
C PHE A 95 9.24 -7.37 4.57
N GLY A 96 9.69 -6.87 3.42
CA GLY A 96 9.40 -5.50 2.99
C GLY A 96 8.10 -5.46 2.21
N LEU A 97 7.17 -4.63 2.66
CA LEU A 97 5.85 -4.50 2.06
C LEU A 97 5.56 -3.03 1.79
N ILE A 98 4.71 -2.78 0.81
CA ILE A 98 4.27 -1.43 0.48
C ILE A 98 2.75 -1.44 0.35
N LEU A 99 2.10 -0.59 1.14
CA LEU A 99 0.69 -0.29 0.95
C LEU A 99 0.60 0.94 0.07
N ALA A 100 -0.12 0.84 -1.04
CA ALA A 100 -0.29 1.96 -1.95
C ALA A 100 -1.75 2.18 -2.26
N VAL A 101 -2.20 3.42 -2.12
CA VAL A 101 -3.59 3.80 -2.39
C VAL A 101 -3.60 4.98 -3.36
N MET A 102 -4.62 5.02 -4.22
CA MET A 102 -4.87 6.19 -5.05
C MET A 102 -5.85 7.10 -4.30
N VAL A 103 -5.48 8.37 -4.16
CA VAL A 103 -6.29 9.37 -3.45
C VAL A 103 -6.85 10.34 -4.49
N PRO A 104 -8.19 10.50 -4.58
CA PRO A 104 -8.80 11.22 -5.70
C PRO A 104 -8.52 12.72 -5.71
N HIS A 105 -8.37 13.35 -4.56
CA HIS A 105 -8.29 14.81 -4.46
C HIS A 105 -7.17 15.24 -3.52
N ARG A 106 -6.62 16.43 -3.77
CA ARG A 106 -5.50 16.97 -2.99
C ARG A 106 -5.81 17.05 -1.51
N ASP A 107 -7.02 17.46 -1.15
CA ASP A 107 -7.42 17.67 0.25
C ASP A 107 -8.08 16.44 0.87
N HIS A 108 -8.08 15.32 0.15
CA HIS A 108 -8.70 14.08 0.62
C HIS A 108 -7.86 13.46 1.72
N SER A 109 -8.48 13.19 2.85
CA SER A 109 -7.80 12.61 4.01
C SER A 109 -7.48 11.12 3.76
N TYR A 110 -6.27 10.69 4.10
CA TYR A 110 -5.87 9.29 3.87
C TYR A 110 -5.04 8.69 5.00
N ARG A 111 -4.41 9.52 5.85
CA ARG A 111 -3.43 9.01 6.84
C ARG A 111 -4.08 8.08 7.85
N ARG A 112 -5.26 8.40 8.32
CA ARG A 112 -5.94 7.57 9.32
C ARG A 112 -6.27 6.19 8.77
N ALA A 113 -6.81 6.14 7.56
CA ALA A 113 -7.16 4.87 6.92
C ALA A 113 -5.92 4.03 6.63
N THR A 114 -4.86 4.65 6.10
CA THR A 114 -3.64 3.91 5.78
C THR A 114 -2.88 3.48 7.04
N ASN A 115 -2.87 4.29 8.09
CA ASN A 115 -2.28 3.88 9.37
C ASN A 115 -3.01 2.66 9.95
N HIS A 116 -4.34 2.68 9.91
CA HIS A 116 -5.17 1.55 10.34
C HIS A 116 -4.84 0.31 9.52
N ALA A 117 -4.75 0.46 8.20
CA ALA A 117 -4.45 -0.65 7.30
C ALA A 117 -3.09 -1.27 7.62
N VAL A 118 -2.05 -0.45 7.80
CA VAL A 118 -0.71 -0.97 8.11
C VAL A 118 -0.72 -1.77 9.41
N ARG A 119 -1.39 -1.28 10.46
CA ARG A 119 -1.50 -2.02 11.72
C ARG A 119 -2.17 -3.37 11.53
N GLU A 120 -3.30 -3.39 10.78
CA GLU A 120 -4.04 -4.63 10.54
C GLU A 120 -3.31 -5.58 9.62
N ILE A 121 -2.59 -5.07 8.63
CA ILE A 121 -1.75 -5.90 7.77
C ILE A 121 -0.69 -6.62 8.61
N ARG A 122 -0.03 -5.90 9.51
CA ARG A 122 0.97 -6.50 10.40
C ARG A 122 0.36 -7.63 11.24
N ARG A 123 -0.83 -7.39 11.80
CA ARG A 123 -1.53 -8.38 12.62
C ARG A 123 -1.87 -9.63 11.80
N ILE A 124 -2.44 -9.44 10.62
CA ILE A 124 -2.82 -10.56 9.75
C ILE A 124 -1.57 -11.32 9.30
N TRP A 125 -0.52 -10.59 8.91
CA TRP A 125 0.73 -11.21 8.45
C TRP A 125 1.31 -12.12 9.52
N LYS A 126 1.38 -11.65 10.75
CA LYS A 126 1.91 -12.44 11.86
C LYS A 126 1.08 -13.68 12.14
N THR A 127 -0.22 -13.61 11.93
CA THR A 127 -1.11 -14.76 12.13
C THR A 127 -0.90 -15.85 11.08
N PHE A 128 -0.62 -15.48 9.83
CA PHE A 128 -0.62 -16.43 8.71
C PHE A 128 0.74 -16.75 8.12
N TRP A 129 1.76 -15.94 8.37
CA TRP A 129 3.08 -16.12 7.76
C TRP A 129 4.22 -16.21 8.77
N GLU A 130 3.90 -16.25 10.05
CA GLU A 130 4.91 -16.49 11.09
C GLU A 130 4.72 -17.80 11.80
#